data_dc9f3d56632dd8934fb98c27bdd9527a
#
_entry.id   dc9f3d56632dd8934fb98c27bdd9527a
#
_cell.length_a   1.000
_cell.length_b   1.000
_cell.length_c   1.000
_cell.angle_alpha   90.00
_cell.angle_beta   90.00
_cell.angle_gamma   90.00
#
_symmetry.space_group_name_H-M   'P 1'
#
loop_
_entity.id
_entity.type
_entity.pdbx_description
1 polymer ?
#
loop_
_entity_poly.entity_id
_entity_poly.type
_entity_poly.pdbx_seq_one_letter_code
_entity_poly.pdbx_strand_id
1 'polypeptide(L)'
;MADIFTSEAEFEAAVVSCLQDHGWEGGVLRQPTEQGLLDNWAHILYENNKGDRRLNGCPLTQGEMQQILEQVAKLRTPMRLNGFINGGTISITRDNPDDVAHFNREVSLYIYDRRDIASGRSVYQIAEQPTFKASSARLNDRRGDLTLLINGMPLIHIELKRSGVPVSQACNQIEKYAHEGVFTGLFSLVQIFVAMEP
;
A
#
# COMPACT_ATOMS: atom_id res chain seq x y z
N MET A 1 -16.93 0.76 30.17
CA MET A 1 -17.80 1.61 29.33
C MET A 1 -17.15 1.68 27.96
N ALA A 2 -17.91 1.46 26.90
CA ALA A 2 -17.34 1.70 25.55
C ALA A 2 -17.06 3.19 25.42
N ASP A 3 -15.92 3.56 24.84
CA ASP A 3 -15.59 4.94 24.58
C ASP A 3 -16.58 5.49 23.53
N ILE A 4 -17.15 6.64 23.82
CA ILE A 4 -18.08 7.30 22.90
C ILE A 4 -17.29 8.29 22.06
N PHE A 5 -17.10 7.97 20.78
CA PHE A 5 -16.47 8.87 19.83
C PHE A 5 -17.54 9.73 19.15
N THR A 6 -17.44 11.02 19.31
CA THR A 6 -18.42 11.98 18.77
C THR A 6 -18.17 12.31 17.31
N SER A 7 -16.95 12.10 16.82
CA SER A 7 -16.57 12.29 15.41
C SER A 7 -15.80 11.08 14.87
N GLU A 8 -15.80 10.91 13.54
CA GLU A 8 -14.97 9.91 12.86
C GLU A 8 -13.49 10.21 13.08
N ALA A 9 -13.09 11.49 13.11
CA ALA A 9 -11.70 11.90 13.33
C ALA A 9 -11.15 11.49 14.72
N GLU A 10 -11.97 11.57 15.78
CA GLU A 10 -11.60 11.10 17.12
C GLU A 10 -11.39 9.58 17.12
N PHE A 11 -12.26 8.83 16.46
CA PHE A 11 -12.14 7.38 16.36
C PHE A 11 -10.93 6.98 15.50
N GLU A 12 -10.72 7.66 14.37
CA GLU A 12 -9.56 7.46 13.50
C GLU A 12 -8.24 7.66 14.27
N ALA A 13 -8.13 8.76 15.04
CA ALA A 13 -6.95 9.02 15.86
C ALA A 13 -6.71 7.94 16.91
N ALA A 14 -7.77 7.43 17.54
CA ALA A 14 -7.67 6.36 18.52
C ALA A 14 -7.22 5.03 17.87
N VAL A 15 -7.75 4.70 16.67
CA VAL A 15 -7.34 3.52 15.90
C VAL A 15 -5.88 3.63 15.48
N VAL A 16 -5.45 4.80 15.00
CA VAL A 16 -4.04 5.04 14.62
C VAL A 16 -3.13 4.85 15.83
N SER A 17 -3.46 5.44 16.99
CA SER A 17 -2.67 5.26 18.22
C SER A 17 -2.60 3.79 18.63
N CYS A 18 -3.73 3.09 18.63
CA CYS A 18 -3.78 1.67 18.95
C CYS A 18 -2.91 0.83 18.01
N LEU A 19 -2.94 1.10 16.70
CA LEU A 19 -2.11 0.42 15.72
C LEU A 19 -0.62 0.66 15.96
N GLN A 20 -0.23 1.90 16.30
CA GLN A 20 1.15 2.24 16.62
C GLN A 20 1.64 1.50 17.86
N ASP A 21 0.81 1.40 18.91
CA ASP A 21 1.11 0.64 20.12
C ASP A 21 1.23 -0.88 19.86
N HIS A 22 0.74 -1.36 18.72
CA HIS A 22 0.75 -2.77 18.30
C HIS A 22 1.66 -3.06 17.09
N GLY A 23 2.70 -2.26 16.90
CA GLY A 23 3.78 -2.56 15.95
C GLY A 23 3.67 -1.88 14.59
N TRP A 24 2.70 -0.97 14.37
CA TRP A 24 2.63 -0.14 13.16
C TRP A 24 3.46 1.15 13.33
N GLU A 25 4.74 0.97 13.65
CA GLU A 25 5.64 2.06 14.05
C GLU A 25 6.45 2.66 12.88
N GLY A 26 6.31 2.11 11.66
CA GLY A 26 7.08 2.51 10.48
C GLY A 26 6.72 3.90 9.93
N GLY A 27 5.80 4.60 10.60
CA GLY A 27 5.38 5.96 10.28
C GLY A 27 3.94 6.08 9.82
N VAL A 28 3.40 7.31 9.98
CA VAL A 28 2.06 7.69 9.52
C VAL A 28 2.21 8.63 8.33
N LEU A 29 1.75 8.19 7.16
CA LEU A 29 1.68 8.99 5.94
C LEU A 29 0.34 9.72 5.92
N ARG A 30 0.36 11.04 6.10
CA ARG A 30 -0.85 11.85 6.18
C ARG A 30 -1.31 12.31 4.82
N GLN A 31 -2.56 12.00 4.48
CA GLN A 31 -3.23 12.37 3.23
C GLN A 31 -2.37 12.11 1.97
N PRO A 32 -1.76 10.91 1.87
CA PRO A 32 -0.90 10.63 0.73
C PRO A 32 -1.73 10.51 -0.55
N THR A 33 -1.16 10.98 -1.65
CA THR A 33 -1.66 10.67 -2.99
C THR A 33 -1.20 9.27 -3.39
N GLU A 34 -1.83 8.68 -4.42
CA GLU A 34 -1.36 7.42 -5.01
C GLU A 34 0.11 7.51 -5.45
N GLN A 35 0.52 8.63 -6.06
CA GLN A 35 1.91 8.85 -6.43
C GLN A 35 2.83 8.88 -5.20
N GLY A 36 2.44 9.56 -4.13
CA GLY A 36 3.23 9.57 -2.89
C GLY A 36 3.37 8.18 -2.26
N LEU A 37 2.35 7.33 -2.36
CA LEU A 37 2.44 5.93 -1.93
C LEU A 37 3.34 5.10 -2.86
N LEU A 38 3.31 5.35 -4.17
CA LEU A 38 4.23 4.72 -5.13
C LEU A 38 5.68 5.10 -4.87
N ASP A 39 5.94 6.38 -4.60
CA ASP A 39 7.29 6.87 -4.28
C ASP A 39 7.80 6.26 -2.96
N ASN A 40 6.93 6.14 -1.95
CA ASN A 40 7.24 5.45 -0.71
C ASN A 40 7.57 3.97 -0.94
N TRP A 41 6.78 3.27 -1.77
CA TRP A 41 7.05 1.87 -2.12
C TRP A 41 8.34 1.71 -2.92
N ALA A 42 8.59 2.58 -3.90
CA ALA A 42 9.83 2.60 -4.67
C ALA A 42 11.06 2.78 -3.78
N HIS A 43 10.97 3.67 -2.79
CA HIS A 43 12.04 3.88 -1.82
C HIS A 43 12.31 2.62 -0.98
N ILE A 44 11.27 1.97 -0.45
CA ILE A 44 11.42 0.74 0.34
C ILE A 44 11.97 -0.41 -0.53
N LEU A 45 11.49 -0.55 -1.77
CA LEU A 45 12.03 -1.51 -2.73
C LEU A 45 13.51 -1.27 -3.01
N TYR A 46 13.88 0.00 -3.19
CA TYR A 46 15.29 0.38 -3.38
C TYR A 46 16.13 -0.02 -2.16
N GLU A 47 15.72 0.36 -0.96
CA GLU A 47 16.46 0.02 0.26
C GLU A 47 16.69 -1.49 0.42
N ASN A 48 15.69 -2.30 0.07
CA ASN A 48 15.75 -3.74 0.15
C ASN A 48 16.57 -4.39 -0.98
N ASN A 49 16.82 -3.67 -2.08
CA ASN A 49 17.45 -4.21 -3.29
C ASN A 49 18.68 -3.42 -3.76
N LYS A 50 19.21 -2.48 -3.01
CA LYS A 50 20.29 -1.56 -3.42
C LYS A 50 21.66 -2.22 -3.65
N GLY A 51 21.81 -3.50 -3.35
CA GLY A 51 23.07 -4.24 -3.55
C GLY A 51 23.47 -4.37 -5.02
N ASP A 52 24.77 -4.59 -5.26
CA ASP A 52 25.41 -4.60 -6.58
C ASP A 52 24.79 -5.59 -7.58
N ARG A 53 24.19 -6.66 -7.09
CA ARG A 53 23.55 -7.68 -7.94
C ARG A 53 22.12 -7.34 -8.37
N ARG A 54 21.58 -6.19 -7.96
CA ARG A 54 20.20 -5.77 -8.23
C ARG A 54 20.13 -4.34 -8.73
N LEU A 55 20.07 -3.38 -7.82
CA LEU A 55 19.92 -1.97 -8.16
C LEU A 55 21.23 -1.19 -8.14
N ASN A 56 22.34 -1.83 -7.73
CA ASN A 56 23.70 -1.27 -7.79
C ASN A 56 23.81 0.16 -7.25
N GLY A 57 23.09 0.44 -6.15
CA GLY A 57 23.05 1.77 -5.55
C GLY A 57 22.25 2.83 -6.34
N CYS A 58 21.60 2.46 -7.44
CA CYS A 58 20.81 3.40 -8.27
C CYS A 58 19.32 3.19 -8.01
N PRO A 59 18.57 4.24 -7.61
CA PRO A 59 17.14 4.14 -7.34
C PRO A 59 16.31 3.64 -8.52
N LEU A 60 15.09 3.20 -8.23
CA LEU A 60 14.10 2.84 -9.24
C LEU A 60 13.60 4.09 -9.96
N THR A 61 13.45 4.01 -11.28
CA THR A 61 12.82 5.04 -12.09
C THR A 61 11.30 4.90 -12.11
N GLN A 62 10.59 5.91 -12.60
CA GLN A 62 9.16 5.81 -12.84
C GLN A 62 8.81 4.71 -13.86
N GLY A 63 9.64 4.54 -14.91
CA GLY A 63 9.45 3.48 -15.90
C GLY A 63 9.56 2.10 -15.30
N GLU A 64 10.53 1.89 -14.42
CA GLU A 64 10.70 0.63 -13.69
C GLU A 64 9.55 0.36 -12.72
N MET A 65 9.06 1.37 -12.00
CA MET A 65 7.86 1.23 -11.15
C MET A 65 6.61 0.91 -11.98
N GLN A 66 6.49 1.48 -13.18
CA GLN A 66 5.39 1.16 -14.09
C GLN A 66 5.45 -0.32 -14.54
N GLN A 67 6.64 -0.86 -14.84
CA GLN A 67 6.79 -2.29 -15.15
C GLN A 67 6.31 -3.18 -13.98
N ILE A 68 6.59 -2.77 -12.74
CA ILE A 68 6.11 -3.47 -11.54
C ILE A 68 4.59 -3.44 -11.46
N LEU A 69 3.97 -2.27 -11.61
CA LEU A 69 2.51 -2.12 -11.56
C LEU A 69 1.79 -2.92 -12.64
N GLU A 70 2.36 -2.98 -13.86
CA GLU A 70 1.80 -3.79 -14.94
C GLU A 70 1.83 -5.29 -14.65
N GLN A 71 2.83 -5.76 -13.93
CA GLN A 71 2.90 -7.14 -13.48
C GLN A 71 1.88 -7.40 -12.35
N VAL A 72 1.76 -6.47 -11.39
CA VAL A 72 0.74 -6.52 -10.33
C VAL A 72 -0.66 -6.56 -10.92
N ALA A 73 -0.95 -5.74 -11.93
CA ALA A 73 -2.26 -5.69 -12.59
C ALA A 73 -2.68 -7.03 -13.25
N LYS A 74 -1.72 -7.92 -13.52
CA LYS A 74 -1.98 -9.28 -14.06
C LYS A 74 -2.32 -10.30 -12.97
N LEU A 75 -2.11 -9.96 -11.71
CA LEU A 75 -2.36 -10.82 -10.54
C LEU A 75 -3.83 -10.76 -10.13
N ARG A 76 -4.71 -11.32 -10.95
CA ARG A 76 -6.18 -11.16 -10.80
C ARG A 76 -6.83 -12.08 -9.75
N THR A 77 -6.08 -12.90 -9.06
CA THR A 77 -6.64 -13.81 -8.05
C THR A 77 -5.97 -13.59 -6.70
N PRO A 78 -6.71 -13.74 -5.58
CA PRO A 78 -6.13 -13.61 -4.24
C PRO A 78 -4.91 -14.52 -4.03
N MET A 79 -4.93 -15.74 -4.60
CA MET A 79 -3.81 -16.67 -4.49
C MET A 79 -2.53 -16.13 -5.18
N ARG A 80 -2.67 -15.51 -6.36
CA ARG A 80 -1.51 -14.92 -7.08
C ARG A 80 -0.99 -13.69 -6.37
N LEU A 81 -1.88 -12.82 -5.89
CA LEU A 81 -1.51 -11.66 -5.07
C LEU A 81 -0.78 -12.10 -3.80
N ASN A 82 -1.30 -13.09 -3.09
CA ASN A 82 -0.67 -13.64 -1.90
C ASN A 82 0.72 -14.23 -2.22
N GLY A 83 0.85 -14.97 -3.33
CA GLY A 83 2.14 -15.50 -3.78
C GLY A 83 3.17 -14.39 -4.09
N PHE A 84 2.72 -13.28 -4.69
CA PHE A 84 3.54 -12.12 -4.96
C PHE A 84 4.02 -11.45 -3.66
N ILE A 85 3.11 -11.21 -2.72
CA ILE A 85 3.41 -10.52 -1.45
C ILE A 85 4.31 -11.38 -0.56
N ASN A 86 4.10 -12.70 -0.52
CA ASN A 86 4.78 -13.62 0.41
C ASN A 86 6.13 -14.20 -0.08
N GLY A 87 6.90 -13.47 -0.83
CA GLY A 87 8.26 -13.86 -1.17
C GLY A 87 8.47 -14.07 -2.65
N GLY A 88 7.66 -13.40 -3.44
CA GLY A 88 7.91 -13.27 -4.85
C GLY A 88 9.13 -12.40 -5.11
N THR A 89 9.78 -12.71 -6.21
CA THR A 89 10.66 -11.77 -6.88
C THR A 89 9.91 -11.23 -8.09
N ILE A 90 10.23 -10.01 -8.46
CA ILE A 90 9.73 -9.40 -9.69
C ILE A 90 10.91 -9.03 -10.59
N SER A 91 10.81 -9.36 -11.86
CA SER A 91 11.82 -8.97 -12.83
C SER A 91 11.44 -7.65 -13.49
N ILE A 92 12.39 -6.75 -13.59
CA ILE A 92 12.30 -5.51 -14.36
C ILE A 92 13.45 -5.40 -15.34
N THR A 93 13.25 -4.68 -16.42
CA THR A 93 14.34 -4.23 -17.28
C THR A 93 14.81 -2.88 -16.76
N ARG A 94 16.09 -2.78 -16.39
CA ARG A 94 16.69 -1.54 -15.90
C ARG A 94 16.71 -0.48 -17.00
N ASP A 95 16.16 0.70 -16.69
CA ASP A 95 16.19 1.87 -17.57
C ASP A 95 16.91 3.09 -16.96
N ASN A 96 17.43 2.92 -15.72
CA ASN A 96 18.22 3.97 -15.07
C ASN A 96 19.61 4.09 -15.71
N PRO A 97 19.95 5.22 -16.36
CA PRO A 97 21.22 5.40 -17.04
C PRO A 97 22.43 5.46 -16.10
N ASP A 98 22.21 5.75 -14.81
CA ASP A 98 23.28 5.79 -13.81
C ASP A 98 23.73 4.38 -13.40
N ASP A 99 22.91 3.36 -13.64
CA ASP A 99 23.26 1.96 -13.42
C ASP A 99 23.88 1.34 -14.69
N VAL A 100 25.07 1.78 -15.03
CA VAL A 100 25.80 1.32 -16.23
C VAL A 100 25.96 -0.20 -16.28
N ALA A 101 26.09 -0.84 -15.11
CA ALA A 101 26.30 -2.30 -15.02
C ALA A 101 25.07 -3.11 -15.46
N HIS A 102 23.88 -2.59 -15.18
CA HIS A 102 22.61 -3.29 -15.44
C HIS A 102 21.74 -2.60 -16.50
N PHE A 103 22.14 -1.48 -17.05
CA PHE A 103 21.35 -0.73 -18.04
C PHE A 103 20.90 -1.63 -19.20
N ASN A 104 19.61 -1.59 -19.52
CA ASN A 104 18.94 -2.47 -20.50
C ASN A 104 19.05 -3.98 -20.20
N ARG A 105 19.35 -4.37 -18.95
CA ARG A 105 19.35 -5.77 -18.53
C ARG A 105 18.19 -6.06 -17.58
N GLU A 106 17.78 -7.31 -17.58
CA GLU A 106 16.81 -7.81 -16.62
C GLU A 106 17.46 -8.00 -15.25
N VAL A 107 16.82 -7.47 -14.21
CA VAL A 107 17.19 -7.69 -12.82
C VAL A 107 15.97 -8.17 -12.04
N SER A 108 16.20 -9.05 -11.07
CA SER A 108 15.16 -9.58 -10.22
C SER A 108 15.21 -8.90 -8.85
N LEU A 109 14.10 -8.29 -8.43
CA LEU A 109 13.96 -7.60 -7.16
C LEU A 109 13.21 -8.47 -6.16
N TYR A 110 13.62 -8.46 -4.90
CA TYR A 110 12.82 -8.96 -3.80
C TYR A 110 11.71 -7.96 -3.48
N ILE A 111 10.47 -8.40 -3.56
CA ILE A 111 9.31 -7.65 -3.08
C ILE A 111 9.22 -7.76 -1.57
N TYR A 112 9.54 -8.94 -1.05
CA TYR A 112 9.45 -9.26 0.35
C TYR A 112 10.40 -10.42 0.69
N ASP A 113 11.19 -10.30 1.75
CA ASP A 113 12.03 -11.37 2.23
C ASP A 113 11.45 -11.95 3.54
N ARG A 114 11.09 -13.24 3.51
CA ARG A 114 10.57 -13.95 4.70
C ARG A 114 11.52 -13.86 5.90
N ARG A 115 12.81 -13.74 5.66
CA ARG A 115 13.81 -13.55 6.71
C ARG A 115 13.67 -12.20 7.40
N ASP A 116 13.12 -11.21 6.70
CA ASP A 116 12.91 -9.87 7.24
C ASP A 116 11.75 -9.82 8.24
N ILE A 117 10.73 -10.69 8.08
CA ILE A 117 9.67 -10.86 9.08
C ILE A 117 10.28 -11.36 10.40
N ALA A 118 11.04 -12.45 10.33
CA ALA A 118 11.65 -13.07 11.50
C ALA A 118 12.70 -12.17 12.17
N SER A 119 13.31 -11.25 11.41
CA SER A 119 14.32 -10.30 11.90
C SER A 119 13.76 -8.95 12.33
N GLY A 120 12.45 -8.72 12.19
CA GLY A 120 11.81 -7.43 12.52
C GLY A 120 12.14 -6.29 11.55
N ARG A 121 12.62 -6.59 10.34
CA ARG A 121 13.01 -5.57 9.35
C ARG A 121 11.87 -5.13 8.43
N SER A 122 10.70 -5.75 8.53
CA SER A 122 9.52 -5.30 7.78
C SER A 122 9.07 -3.93 8.26
N VAL A 123 8.71 -3.07 7.33
CA VAL A 123 8.21 -1.72 7.59
C VAL A 123 6.68 -1.77 7.59
N TYR A 124 6.07 -1.43 8.73
CA TYR A 124 4.62 -1.38 8.94
C TYR A 124 4.20 0.08 9.06
N GLN A 125 3.50 0.62 8.05
CA GLN A 125 3.10 2.02 7.97
C GLN A 125 1.59 2.17 7.89
N ILE A 126 1.10 3.32 8.33
CA ILE A 126 -0.31 3.72 8.25
C ILE A 126 -0.42 4.86 7.25
N ALA A 127 -1.23 4.71 6.20
CA ALA A 127 -1.66 5.82 5.36
C ALA A 127 -3.00 6.33 5.89
N GLU A 128 -2.99 7.53 6.47
CA GLU A 128 -4.15 8.23 7.00
C GLU A 128 -4.76 9.07 5.89
N GLN A 129 -6.05 8.83 5.61
CA GLN A 129 -6.83 9.53 4.59
C GLN A 129 -6.18 9.54 3.19
N PRO A 130 -5.80 8.37 2.64
CA PRO A 130 -5.21 8.31 1.32
C PRO A 130 -6.22 8.76 0.25
N THR A 131 -5.71 9.46 -0.78
CA THR A 131 -6.51 9.89 -1.91
C THR A 131 -6.43 8.87 -3.03
N PHE A 132 -7.58 8.38 -3.47
CA PHE A 132 -7.74 7.50 -4.62
C PHE A 132 -8.15 8.33 -5.83
N LYS A 133 -7.43 8.21 -6.93
CA LYS A 133 -7.83 8.84 -8.18
C LYS A 133 -9.10 8.18 -8.73
N ALA A 134 -10.03 9.00 -9.17
CA ALA A 134 -11.21 8.52 -9.85
C ALA A 134 -10.86 7.81 -11.16
N SER A 135 -11.52 6.69 -11.42
CA SER A 135 -11.33 5.90 -12.66
C SER A 135 -11.82 6.65 -13.92
N SER A 136 -12.56 7.73 -13.78
CA SER A 136 -13.02 8.57 -14.89
C SER A 136 -13.10 10.04 -14.48
N ALA A 137 -12.92 10.93 -15.46
CA ALA A 137 -13.04 12.38 -15.28
C ALA A 137 -14.45 12.87 -14.81
N ARG A 138 -15.45 11.98 -14.80
CA ARG A 138 -16.81 12.27 -14.33
C ARG A 138 -17.00 12.01 -12.83
N LEU A 139 -16.07 11.34 -12.21
CA LEU A 139 -16.09 11.01 -10.78
C LEU A 139 -15.08 11.90 -10.06
N ASN A 140 -15.41 12.31 -8.86
CA ASN A 140 -14.45 12.97 -7.98
C ASN A 140 -13.50 11.93 -7.37
N ASP A 141 -12.28 12.34 -7.07
CA ASP A 141 -11.36 11.56 -6.28
C ASP A 141 -12.03 11.15 -4.95
N ARG A 142 -11.69 9.96 -4.50
CA ARG A 142 -12.17 9.42 -3.22
C ARG A 142 -11.08 9.54 -2.18
N ARG A 143 -11.49 9.65 -0.94
CA ARG A 143 -10.59 9.61 0.22
C ARG A 143 -11.09 8.51 1.15
N GLY A 144 -10.22 7.55 1.43
CA GLY A 144 -10.47 6.53 2.43
C GLY A 144 -10.09 7.02 3.82
N ASP A 145 -10.41 6.26 4.85
CA ASP A 145 -10.01 6.60 6.22
C ASP A 145 -8.58 6.12 6.49
N LEU A 146 -8.34 4.81 6.51
CA LEU A 146 -7.00 4.26 6.75
C LEU A 146 -6.63 3.20 5.73
N THR A 147 -5.35 3.15 5.38
CA THR A 147 -4.77 2.02 4.64
C THR A 147 -3.48 1.59 5.31
N LEU A 148 -3.37 0.30 5.63
CA LEU A 148 -2.18 -0.25 6.27
C LEU A 148 -1.24 -0.81 5.22
N LEU A 149 0.03 -0.40 5.31
CA LEU A 149 1.08 -0.74 4.36
C LEU A 149 2.09 -1.67 5.01
N ILE A 150 2.42 -2.76 4.33
CA ILE A 150 3.54 -3.62 4.72
C ILE A 150 4.61 -3.51 3.63
N ASN A 151 5.79 -3.07 4.00
CA ASN A 151 6.90 -2.79 3.07
C ASN A 151 6.47 -1.88 1.90
N GLY A 152 5.65 -0.86 2.20
CA GLY A 152 5.14 0.10 1.24
C GLY A 152 3.93 -0.37 0.42
N MET A 153 3.55 -1.64 0.50
CA MET A 153 2.39 -2.20 -0.23
C MET A 153 1.10 -2.00 0.57
N PRO A 154 0.05 -1.40 0.00
CA PRO A 154 -1.25 -1.27 0.65
C PRO A 154 -1.97 -2.63 0.68
N LEU A 155 -2.08 -3.23 1.86
CA LEU A 155 -2.65 -4.57 2.01
C LEU A 155 -3.99 -4.61 2.73
N ILE A 156 -4.27 -3.64 3.59
CA ILE A 156 -5.51 -3.59 4.38
C ILE A 156 -6.11 -2.20 4.23
N HIS A 157 -7.37 -2.14 3.83
CA HIS A 157 -8.15 -0.90 3.79
C HIS A 157 -9.20 -0.91 4.90
N ILE A 158 -9.30 0.18 5.65
CA ILE A 158 -10.19 0.32 6.79
C ILE A 158 -11.08 1.53 6.58
N GLU A 159 -12.39 1.35 6.69
CA GLU A 159 -13.40 2.41 6.72
C GLU A 159 -14.03 2.48 8.12
N LEU A 160 -14.13 3.68 8.65
CA LEU A 160 -14.55 3.97 10.01
C LEU A 160 -15.90 4.69 10.03
N LYS A 161 -16.66 4.42 11.07
CA LYS A 161 -17.87 5.21 11.40
C LYS A 161 -17.84 5.55 12.89
N ARG A 162 -18.29 6.76 13.23
CA ARG A 162 -18.41 7.21 14.61
C ARG A 162 -19.49 6.45 15.38
N SER A 163 -19.46 6.54 16.69
CA SER A 163 -20.50 5.97 17.56
C SER A 163 -21.91 6.36 17.12
N GLY A 164 -22.81 5.37 17.07
CA GLY A 164 -24.21 5.56 16.68
C GLY A 164 -24.46 5.59 15.17
N VAL A 165 -23.46 5.41 14.34
CA VAL A 165 -23.60 5.19 12.90
C VAL A 165 -23.36 3.72 12.60
N PRO A 166 -24.32 3.00 11.97
CA PRO A 166 -24.18 1.58 11.73
C PRO A 166 -22.96 1.23 10.85
N VAL A 167 -22.21 0.21 11.24
CA VAL A 167 -21.04 -0.30 10.47
C VAL A 167 -21.38 -0.67 9.02
N SER A 168 -22.63 -1.00 8.73
CA SER A 168 -23.12 -1.26 7.38
C SER A 168 -22.88 -0.08 6.42
N GLN A 169 -22.81 1.16 6.93
CA GLN A 169 -22.48 2.30 6.09
C GLN A 169 -21.02 2.28 5.63
N ALA A 170 -20.09 1.83 6.48
CA ALA A 170 -18.69 1.60 6.07
C ALA A 170 -18.60 0.45 5.06
N CYS A 171 -19.32 -0.64 5.25
CA CYS A 171 -19.40 -1.74 4.28
C CYS A 171 -19.88 -1.24 2.90
N ASN A 172 -20.98 -0.49 2.88
CA ASN A 172 -21.54 0.08 1.64
C ASN A 172 -20.56 1.05 0.96
N GLN A 173 -19.75 1.77 1.74
CA GLN A 173 -18.72 2.67 1.22
C GLN A 173 -17.61 1.88 0.52
N ILE A 174 -17.12 0.80 1.14
CA ILE A 174 -16.13 -0.10 0.54
C ILE A 174 -16.66 -0.73 -0.76
N GLU A 175 -17.90 -1.23 -0.76
CA GLU A 175 -18.54 -1.79 -1.95
C GLU A 175 -18.66 -0.74 -3.07
N LYS A 176 -19.05 0.47 -2.73
CA LYS A 176 -19.11 1.58 -3.68
C LYS A 176 -17.75 1.87 -4.29
N TYR A 177 -16.67 1.92 -3.50
CA TYR A 177 -15.31 2.12 -3.98
C TYR A 177 -14.88 1.00 -4.92
N ALA A 178 -15.21 -0.26 -4.60
CA ALA A 178 -14.94 -1.39 -5.48
C ALA A 178 -15.66 -1.26 -6.83
N HIS A 179 -16.94 -0.88 -6.83
CA HIS A 179 -17.71 -0.65 -8.05
C HIS A 179 -17.23 0.55 -8.88
N GLU A 180 -16.70 1.58 -8.24
CA GLU A 180 -16.11 2.75 -8.90
C GLU A 180 -14.70 2.49 -9.42
N GLY A 181 -14.13 1.31 -9.17
CA GLY A 181 -12.79 0.93 -9.64
C GLY A 181 -11.66 1.62 -8.86
N VAL A 182 -11.90 2.00 -7.61
CA VAL A 182 -10.90 2.61 -6.73
C VAL A 182 -9.73 1.67 -6.45
N PHE A 183 -10.03 0.38 -6.28
CA PHE A 183 -9.01 -0.64 -5.96
C PHE A 183 -8.34 -1.18 -7.23
N THR A 184 -7.69 -0.27 -7.98
CA THR A 184 -6.91 -0.56 -9.18
C THR A 184 -5.48 -0.04 -9.03
N GLY A 185 -4.59 -0.27 -9.99
CA GLY A 185 -3.21 0.16 -9.91
C GLY A 185 -2.52 -0.36 -8.64
N LEU A 186 -1.93 0.54 -7.86
CA LEU A 186 -1.29 0.20 -6.58
C LEU A 186 -2.29 -0.43 -5.59
N PHE A 187 -3.52 0.08 -5.53
CA PHE A 187 -4.53 -0.39 -4.59
C PHE A 187 -5.15 -1.75 -4.95
N SER A 188 -4.82 -2.33 -6.10
CA SER A 188 -5.17 -3.73 -6.40
C SER A 188 -4.46 -4.73 -5.48
N LEU A 189 -3.45 -4.29 -4.74
CA LEU A 189 -2.77 -5.09 -3.71
C LEU A 189 -3.57 -5.24 -2.41
N VAL A 190 -4.62 -4.45 -2.20
CA VAL A 190 -5.48 -4.55 -1.01
C VAL A 190 -6.19 -5.90 -1.00
N GLN A 191 -6.00 -6.67 0.07
CA GLN A 191 -6.56 -8.01 0.25
C GLN A 191 -7.58 -8.10 1.38
N ILE A 192 -7.49 -7.19 2.34
CA ILE A 192 -8.37 -7.19 3.51
C ILE A 192 -9.09 -5.84 3.55
N PHE A 193 -10.41 -5.91 3.66
CA PHE A 193 -11.28 -4.76 3.84
C PHE A 193 -11.91 -4.86 5.22
N VAL A 194 -11.81 -3.80 5.98
CA VAL A 194 -12.30 -3.71 7.36
C VAL A 194 -13.27 -2.56 7.47
N ALA A 195 -14.44 -2.83 8.01
CA ALA A 195 -15.42 -1.81 8.41
C ALA A 195 -15.50 -1.82 9.93
N MET A 196 -15.37 -0.65 10.55
CA MET A 196 -15.34 -0.53 12.02
C MET A 196 -16.26 0.57 12.51
N GLU A 197 -16.89 0.31 13.67
CA GLU A 197 -17.51 1.29 14.55
C GLU A 197 -17.07 0.99 15.98
N PRO A 198 -17.08 1.98 16.88
CA PRO A 198 -16.69 1.78 18.30
C PRO A 198 -17.63 0.90 19.06
#